data_257d7a4e3d2a1988c03870fdaee2937e
#
_entry.id   257d7a4e3d2a1988c03870fdaee2937e
#
_cell.length_a   1.000
_cell.length_b   1.000
_cell.length_c   1.000
_cell.angle_alpha   90.00
_cell.angle_beta   90.00
_cell.angle_gamma   90.00
#
_symmetry.space_group_name_H-M   'P 1'
#
loop_
_entity.id
_entity.type
_entity.pdbx_description
1 polymer ?
#
loop_
_entity_poly.entity_id
_entity_poly.type
_entity_poly.pdbx_seq_one_letter_code
_entity_poly.pdbx_strand_id
1 'polypeptide(L)'
;MGTAALGLPTSSRAAAASALPAPDRSGIEHVVVVMMENRSFDHYLGWLPGARGRQAGLTYVDRYGVAHQTHHLTDYQGCAHPDPDHSFEGGRVEYNEGRCDGWLKAGDNDEFAIGYYTDADLAFYGRAARDWTVCDNYFSAILAETYPNRFYQHAAQTDRIHNSTDIATMPTIWDRLQDAGVTGTYYFYDTPFTALWGSRYLDISKPYPQFLADARAGTLPSVSFVDPKFLDEGTGSSADDHPHADIRAGQYFLDQVYDAVTSGPGWDKTVLVVNYDEWGGFYDHVAPTTAPDAHPEWGLRGFRVPCLVVSPLARRGHVAKDVYDHTSVLKMIEWRWGLPALTPRDAAARNLAEVLDFASAPDLHVPRYAVPPFVGAPCPPAGTADFEDWRALADLATAHGWSL
;
A
#
# COMPACT_ATOMS: atom_id res chain seq x y z
N MET A 1 58.93 -3.38 24.31
CA MET A 1 57.71 -3.81 24.98
C MET A 1 56.66 -2.72 24.71
N GLY A 2 55.81 -2.94 23.74
CA GLY A 2 54.74 -2.03 23.38
C GLY A 2 53.41 -2.70 23.66
N THR A 3 52.64 -2.14 24.59
CA THR A 3 51.29 -2.60 24.92
C THR A 3 50.29 -2.06 23.90
N ALA A 4 49.71 -2.94 23.12
CA ALA A 4 48.60 -2.62 22.25
C ALA A 4 47.30 -2.57 23.10
N ALA A 5 46.65 -1.42 23.11
CA ALA A 5 45.33 -1.26 23.71
C ALA A 5 44.27 -1.78 22.72
N LEU A 6 43.56 -2.83 23.09
CA LEU A 6 42.38 -3.33 22.41
C LEU A 6 41.21 -2.38 22.67
N GLY A 7 40.79 -1.62 21.65
CA GLY A 7 39.56 -0.84 21.69
C GLY A 7 38.35 -1.77 21.67
N LEU A 8 37.50 -1.69 22.68
CA LEU A 8 36.20 -2.36 22.73
C LEU A 8 35.24 -1.70 21.70
N PRO A 9 34.43 -2.48 21.00
CA PRO A 9 33.45 -1.92 20.10
C PRO A 9 32.35 -1.20 20.91
N THR A 10 32.10 0.06 20.56
CA THR A 10 30.96 0.83 21.08
C THR A 10 29.68 0.21 20.55
N SER A 11 28.91 -0.43 21.40
CA SER A 11 27.55 -0.87 21.09
C SER A 11 26.69 0.36 20.74
N SER A 12 26.26 0.47 19.52
CA SER A 12 25.22 1.42 19.14
C SER A 12 23.94 1.04 19.90
N ARG A 13 23.59 1.86 20.87
CA ARG A 13 22.34 1.75 21.62
C ARG A 13 21.22 2.05 20.61
N ALA A 14 20.44 1.04 20.23
CA ALA A 14 19.21 1.24 19.48
C ALA A 14 18.37 2.28 20.25
N ALA A 15 18.01 3.36 19.59
CA ALA A 15 17.13 4.36 20.19
C ALA A 15 15.81 3.65 20.51
N ALA A 16 15.45 3.64 21.80
CA ALA A 16 14.14 3.13 22.21
C ALA A 16 13.07 3.92 21.48
N ALA A 17 12.12 3.22 20.85
CA ALA A 17 10.94 3.88 20.26
C ALA A 17 10.31 4.77 21.34
N SER A 18 10.13 6.06 21.05
CA SER A 18 9.48 6.96 21.99
C SER A 18 8.06 6.47 22.18
N ALA A 19 7.61 6.37 23.44
CA ALA A 19 6.23 6.01 23.74
C ALA A 19 5.29 6.99 23.03
N LEU A 20 4.22 6.48 22.41
CA LEU A 20 3.20 7.33 21.78
C LEU A 20 2.62 8.29 22.82
N PRO A 21 2.31 9.55 22.45
CA PRO A 21 1.63 10.48 23.34
C PRO A 21 0.21 9.98 23.66
N ALA A 22 -0.45 10.61 24.63
CA ALA A 22 -1.88 10.43 24.78
C ALA A 22 -2.60 10.82 23.46
N PRO A 23 -3.56 10.04 22.96
CA PRO A 23 -4.14 10.22 21.63
C PRO A 23 -4.67 11.62 21.33
N ASP A 24 -5.28 12.26 22.32
CA ASP A 24 -5.81 13.63 22.27
C ASP A 24 -4.72 14.71 22.17
N ARG A 25 -3.48 14.37 22.50
CA ARG A 25 -2.30 15.25 22.41
C ARG A 25 -1.39 14.94 21.22
N SER A 26 -1.81 14.06 20.35
CA SER A 26 -1.01 13.68 19.16
C SER A 26 -0.89 14.79 18.12
N GLY A 27 -1.82 15.75 18.11
CA GLY A 27 -1.90 16.77 17.06
C GLY A 27 -2.47 16.27 15.74
N ILE A 28 -2.82 14.98 15.63
CA ILE A 28 -3.40 14.41 14.41
C ILE A 28 -4.91 14.64 14.43
N GLU A 29 -5.44 15.33 13.43
CA GLU A 29 -6.89 15.52 13.25
C GLU A 29 -7.40 14.79 12.00
N HIS A 30 -6.53 14.53 11.01
CA HIS A 30 -6.87 13.87 9.77
C HIS A 30 -5.90 12.73 9.47
N VAL A 31 -6.42 11.57 9.14
CA VAL A 31 -5.68 10.43 8.57
C VAL A 31 -6.23 10.18 7.17
N VAL A 32 -5.38 10.33 6.16
CA VAL A 32 -5.69 10.06 4.76
C VAL A 32 -4.93 8.81 4.36
N VAL A 33 -5.61 7.82 3.79
CA VAL A 33 -5.03 6.55 3.36
C VAL A 33 -5.29 6.37 1.87
N VAL A 34 -4.24 6.14 1.11
CA VAL A 34 -4.30 5.77 -0.31
C VAL A 34 -3.80 4.35 -0.44
N MET A 35 -4.57 3.48 -1.09
CA MET A 35 -4.14 2.12 -1.40
C MET A 35 -4.09 1.95 -2.91
N MET A 36 -2.86 1.79 -3.42
CA MET A 36 -2.56 1.48 -4.81
C MET A 36 -2.57 -0.03 -5.02
N GLU A 37 -2.20 -0.52 -6.21
CA GLU A 37 -2.28 -1.93 -6.57
C GLU A 37 -0.95 -2.52 -7.02
N ASN A 38 -0.73 -3.73 -6.56
CA ASN A 38 0.04 -4.80 -7.17
C ASN A 38 1.51 -4.49 -7.44
N ARG A 39 2.24 -3.95 -6.43
CA ARG A 39 3.70 -3.75 -6.55
C ARG A 39 4.43 -4.15 -5.28
N SER A 40 5.48 -4.97 -5.43
CA SER A 40 6.33 -5.34 -4.29
C SER A 40 7.33 -4.23 -3.92
N PHE A 41 7.87 -4.32 -2.71
CA PHE A 41 8.86 -3.35 -2.22
C PHE A 41 10.15 -3.38 -3.05
N ASP A 42 10.71 -4.54 -3.34
CA ASP A 42 11.95 -4.61 -4.11
C ASP A 42 11.77 -4.13 -5.55
N HIS A 43 10.64 -4.45 -6.16
CA HIS A 43 10.29 -4.02 -7.51
C HIS A 43 10.26 -2.48 -7.62
N TYR A 44 9.69 -1.78 -6.63
CA TYR A 44 9.46 -0.33 -6.65
C TYR A 44 10.48 0.48 -5.87
N LEU A 45 10.87 0.04 -4.68
CA LEU A 45 11.69 0.80 -3.73
C LEU A 45 13.00 0.10 -3.34
N GLY A 46 13.34 -1.02 -3.99
CA GLY A 46 14.56 -1.77 -3.69
C GLY A 46 15.85 -0.97 -3.89
N TRP A 47 15.80 0.15 -4.61
CA TRP A 47 16.88 1.11 -4.80
C TRP A 47 17.09 2.07 -3.62
N LEU A 48 16.12 2.18 -2.68
CA LEU A 48 16.13 3.23 -1.65
C LEU A 48 17.31 3.06 -0.69
N PRO A 49 18.21 4.06 -0.56
CA PRO A 49 19.33 3.99 0.37
C PRO A 49 18.88 3.79 1.82
N GLY A 50 19.54 2.86 2.51
CA GLY A 50 19.22 2.56 3.91
C GLY A 50 18.04 1.60 4.08
N ALA A 51 17.26 1.33 3.05
CA ALA A 51 16.23 0.30 3.07
C ALA A 51 16.83 -1.11 2.92
N ARG A 52 16.09 -2.11 3.39
CA ARG A 52 16.37 -3.53 3.13
C ARG A 52 15.86 -3.89 1.72
N GLY A 53 16.42 -3.22 0.70
CA GLY A 53 16.05 -3.40 -0.69
C GLY A 53 17.09 -4.19 -1.49
N ARG A 54 16.65 -4.89 -2.53
CA ARG A 54 17.50 -5.60 -3.47
C ARG A 54 16.89 -5.55 -4.87
N GLN A 55 17.64 -5.04 -5.85
CA GLN A 55 17.19 -4.99 -7.23
C GLN A 55 18.11 -5.77 -8.16
N ALA A 56 19.29 -5.29 -8.41
CA ALA A 56 20.23 -5.95 -9.33
C ALA A 56 20.95 -7.15 -8.69
N GLY A 57 21.34 -8.12 -9.51
CA GLY A 57 22.22 -9.22 -9.15
C GLY A 57 21.55 -10.40 -8.43
N LEU A 58 20.21 -10.42 -8.37
CA LEU A 58 19.48 -11.63 -7.99
C LEU A 58 19.28 -12.53 -9.20
N THR A 59 19.20 -13.85 -8.96
CA THR A 59 19.01 -14.84 -10.01
C THR A 59 17.89 -15.79 -9.60
N TYR A 60 16.92 -15.98 -10.50
CA TYR A 60 15.80 -16.90 -10.31
C TYR A 60 15.76 -17.92 -11.45
N VAL A 61 15.31 -19.11 -11.13
CA VAL A 61 15.25 -20.24 -12.07
C VAL A 61 13.81 -20.46 -12.49
N ASP A 62 13.56 -20.48 -13.78
CA ASP A 62 12.25 -20.72 -14.35
C ASP A 62 11.79 -22.19 -14.24
N ARG A 63 10.60 -22.48 -14.73
CA ARG A 63 10.02 -23.84 -14.75
C ARG A 63 10.78 -24.83 -15.64
N TYR A 64 11.64 -24.34 -16.54
CA TYR A 64 12.47 -25.15 -17.45
C TYR A 64 13.90 -25.34 -16.94
N GLY A 65 14.23 -24.76 -15.77
CA GLY A 65 15.57 -24.84 -15.19
C GLY A 65 16.55 -23.81 -15.72
N VAL A 66 16.08 -22.79 -16.46
CA VAL A 66 16.91 -21.68 -16.96
C VAL A 66 17.00 -20.60 -15.90
N ALA A 67 18.19 -20.05 -15.71
CA ALA A 67 18.45 -18.98 -14.75
C ALA A 67 18.35 -17.61 -15.42
N HIS A 68 17.56 -16.72 -14.83
CA HIS A 68 17.33 -15.35 -15.25
C HIS A 68 17.74 -14.38 -14.15
N GLN A 69 18.31 -13.25 -14.52
CA GLN A 69 18.68 -12.20 -13.56
C GLN A 69 17.60 -11.14 -13.46
N THR A 70 17.43 -10.60 -12.25
CA THR A 70 16.64 -9.37 -12.08
C THR A 70 17.17 -8.26 -12.97
N HIS A 71 16.29 -7.47 -13.56
CA HIS A 71 16.67 -6.47 -14.57
C HIS A 71 15.80 -5.20 -14.44
N HIS A 72 16.37 -4.09 -14.93
CA HIS A 72 15.68 -2.82 -14.99
C HIS A 72 14.65 -2.83 -16.11
N LEU A 73 13.40 -2.49 -15.78
CA LEU A 73 12.33 -2.33 -16.74
C LEU A 73 12.43 -0.95 -17.41
N THR A 74 12.29 -0.93 -18.73
CA THR A 74 12.24 0.30 -19.52
C THR A 74 10.86 0.56 -20.10
N ASP A 75 9.97 -0.40 -19.99
CA ASP A 75 8.55 -0.29 -20.30
C ASP A 75 7.80 0.07 -19.01
N TYR A 76 6.94 1.08 -19.08
CA TYR A 76 6.16 1.55 -17.94
C TYR A 76 4.79 0.86 -17.80
N GLN A 77 4.43 0.00 -18.72
CA GLN A 77 3.11 -0.63 -18.81
C GLN A 77 3.14 -2.16 -18.73
N GLY A 78 4.13 -2.79 -19.33
CA GLY A 78 4.24 -4.26 -19.35
C GLY A 78 3.27 -4.96 -20.30
N CYS A 79 2.68 -4.27 -21.27
CA CYS A 79 1.67 -4.82 -22.19
C CYS A 79 2.09 -6.06 -23.01
N ALA A 80 3.39 -6.31 -23.13
CA ALA A 80 3.93 -7.47 -23.86
C ALA A 80 4.05 -8.73 -22.99
N HIS A 81 3.78 -8.63 -21.71
CA HIS A 81 3.97 -9.67 -20.71
C HIS A 81 2.62 -10.15 -20.16
N PRO A 82 2.54 -11.38 -19.65
CA PRO A 82 1.40 -11.78 -18.85
C PRO A 82 1.37 -10.95 -17.54
N ASP A 83 0.18 -10.78 -16.98
CA ASP A 83 0.05 -10.29 -15.62
C ASP A 83 0.69 -11.31 -14.67
N PRO A 84 1.65 -10.92 -13.80
CA PRO A 84 2.28 -11.87 -12.92
C PRO A 84 1.28 -12.45 -11.91
N ASP A 85 1.38 -13.76 -11.68
CA ASP A 85 0.47 -14.50 -10.81
C ASP A 85 0.60 -14.03 -9.34
N HIS A 86 -0.43 -13.38 -8.84
CA HIS A 86 -0.55 -12.91 -7.44
C HIS A 86 -1.72 -13.58 -6.72
N SER A 87 -2.18 -14.71 -7.26
CA SER A 87 -3.23 -15.53 -6.64
C SER A 87 -2.78 -16.14 -5.30
N PHE A 88 -3.73 -16.63 -4.53
CA PHE A 88 -3.45 -17.36 -3.29
C PHE A 88 -2.52 -18.56 -3.51
N GLU A 89 -2.70 -19.30 -4.61
CA GLU A 89 -1.89 -20.44 -5.00
C GLU A 89 -0.54 -20.02 -5.57
N GLY A 90 -0.51 -19.03 -6.46
CA GLY A 90 0.70 -18.49 -7.08
C GLY A 90 1.66 -17.92 -6.04
N GLY A 91 1.17 -17.12 -5.11
CA GLY A 91 1.96 -16.58 -4.02
C GLY A 91 2.65 -17.67 -3.18
N ARG A 92 2.05 -18.85 -3.02
CA ARG A 92 2.68 -19.96 -2.30
C ARG A 92 3.78 -20.64 -3.11
N VAL A 93 3.67 -20.67 -4.43
CA VAL A 93 4.77 -21.10 -5.33
C VAL A 93 5.92 -20.12 -5.21
N GLU A 94 5.66 -18.82 -5.25
CA GLU A 94 6.66 -17.76 -5.12
C GLU A 94 7.34 -17.75 -3.76
N TYR A 95 6.57 -17.86 -2.70
CA TYR A 95 7.05 -17.95 -1.30
C TYR A 95 7.93 -19.18 -1.07
N ASN A 96 7.58 -20.31 -1.64
CA ASN A 96 8.33 -21.57 -1.62
C ASN A 96 8.91 -21.89 -0.22
N GLU A 97 8.05 -21.95 0.80
CA GLU A 97 8.43 -22.22 2.21
C GLU A 97 9.47 -21.22 2.77
N GLY A 98 9.42 -19.96 2.34
CA GLY A 98 10.30 -18.89 2.80
C GLY A 98 11.59 -18.72 1.99
N ARG A 99 11.77 -19.49 0.91
CA ARG A 99 12.93 -19.31 0.02
C ARG A 99 12.78 -18.10 -0.91
N CYS A 100 11.54 -17.69 -1.22
CA CYS A 100 11.21 -16.58 -2.10
C CYS A 100 11.90 -16.70 -3.47
N ASP A 101 11.83 -17.87 -4.08
CA ASP A 101 12.53 -18.21 -5.31
C ASP A 101 11.64 -18.83 -6.41
N GLY A 102 10.32 -18.78 -6.24
CA GLY A 102 9.35 -19.35 -7.17
C GLY A 102 8.80 -18.38 -8.23
N TRP A 103 9.31 -17.16 -8.32
CA TRP A 103 8.78 -16.03 -9.12
C TRP A 103 8.53 -16.37 -10.60
N LEU A 104 9.40 -17.17 -11.22
CA LEU A 104 9.29 -17.61 -12.60
C LEU A 104 8.65 -19.01 -12.74
N LYS A 105 8.01 -19.51 -11.68
CA LYS A 105 7.35 -20.82 -11.64
C LYS A 105 5.85 -20.73 -11.38
N ALA A 106 5.40 -19.61 -10.82
CA ALA A 106 3.99 -19.34 -10.59
C ALA A 106 3.28 -19.05 -11.92
N GLY A 107 2.04 -19.49 -12.06
CA GLY A 107 1.18 -19.20 -13.20
C GLY A 107 1.90 -19.22 -14.56
N ASP A 108 1.72 -18.17 -15.33
CA ASP A 108 2.38 -17.94 -16.61
C ASP A 108 3.49 -16.88 -16.52
N ASN A 109 4.02 -16.63 -15.31
CA ASN A 109 5.04 -15.62 -15.06
C ASN A 109 6.24 -15.77 -16.02
N ASP A 110 6.64 -14.63 -16.58
CA ASP A 110 7.85 -14.46 -17.36
C ASP A 110 8.84 -13.52 -16.66
N GLU A 111 9.84 -13.02 -17.39
CA GLU A 111 10.87 -12.15 -16.83
C GLU A 111 10.31 -10.82 -16.26
N PHE A 112 9.12 -10.41 -16.63
CA PHE A 112 8.47 -9.21 -16.08
C PHE A 112 8.32 -9.31 -14.56
N ALA A 113 7.96 -10.48 -14.02
CA ALA A 113 7.81 -10.73 -12.59
C ALA A 113 9.10 -10.47 -11.78
N ILE A 114 10.27 -10.52 -12.41
CA ILE A 114 11.57 -10.24 -11.77
C ILE A 114 12.21 -8.93 -12.23
N GLY A 115 11.44 -8.08 -12.90
CA GLY A 115 11.81 -6.74 -13.27
C GLY A 115 11.73 -5.75 -12.12
N TYR A 116 12.39 -4.60 -12.23
CA TYR A 116 12.29 -3.51 -11.25
C TYR A 116 12.37 -2.14 -11.91
N TYR A 117 11.84 -1.14 -11.21
CA TYR A 117 12.00 0.29 -11.53
C TYR A 117 12.98 0.95 -10.57
N THR A 118 13.61 2.05 -11.04
CA THR A 118 14.52 2.86 -10.25
C THR A 118 13.89 4.19 -9.85
N ASP A 119 14.58 4.98 -9.06
CA ASP A 119 14.13 6.32 -8.69
C ASP A 119 13.94 7.28 -9.89
N ALA A 120 14.63 7.01 -11.00
CA ALA A 120 14.51 7.80 -12.23
C ALA A 120 13.18 7.53 -12.98
N ASP A 121 12.61 6.35 -12.81
CA ASP A 121 11.39 5.91 -13.48
C ASP A 121 10.13 6.38 -12.74
N LEU A 122 10.22 6.56 -11.43
CA LEU A 122 9.11 6.86 -10.52
C LEU A 122 9.08 8.36 -10.19
N ALA A 123 8.37 9.14 -11.00
CA ALA A 123 8.40 10.60 -10.92
C ALA A 123 7.97 11.16 -9.56
N PHE A 124 7.02 10.53 -8.87
CA PHE A 124 6.62 10.85 -7.49
C PHE A 124 7.50 10.13 -6.47
N TYR A 125 7.49 8.78 -6.48
CA TYR A 125 8.18 7.97 -5.46
C TYR A 125 9.69 8.17 -5.45
N GLY A 126 10.32 8.36 -6.61
CA GLY A 126 11.76 8.56 -6.73
C GLY A 126 12.29 9.76 -5.93
N ARG A 127 11.42 10.70 -5.59
CA ARG A 127 11.71 11.86 -4.72
C ARG A 127 11.05 11.72 -3.35
N ALA A 128 9.76 11.44 -3.31
CA ALA A 128 8.99 11.37 -2.08
C ALA A 128 9.56 10.37 -1.07
N ALA A 129 10.03 9.19 -1.54
CA ALA A 129 10.65 8.20 -0.68
C ALA A 129 11.98 8.64 -0.03
N ARG A 130 12.65 9.65 -0.62
CA ARG A 130 13.87 10.24 -0.04
C ARG A 130 13.59 11.37 0.95
N ASP A 131 12.42 11.99 0.84
CA ASP A 131 12.05 13.15 1.66
C ASP A 131 11.23 12.78 2.88
N TRP A 132 10.47 11.69 2.82
CA TRP A 132 9.51 11.27 3.84
C TRP A 132 9.91 9.97 4.54
N THR A 133 9.05 9.44 5.40
CA THR A 133 9.28 8.15 6.06
C THR A 133 8.77 7.00 5.18
N VAL A 134 9.64 6.02 4.90
CA VAL A 134 9.30 4.76 4.22
C VAL A 134 9.38 3.62 5.23
N CYS A 135 8.41 2.70 5.21
CA CYS A 135 8.43 1.47 5.99
C CYS A 135 8.95 0.33 5.11
N ASP A 136 10.18 -0.15 5.34
CA ASP A 136 10.80 -1.18 4.50
C ASP A 136 10.48 -2.63 4.91
N ASN A 137 9.68 -2.79 5.95
CA ASN A 137 9.08 -4.05 6.38
C ASN A 137 7.56 -3.91 6.53
N TYR A 138 6.93 -3.22 5.56
CA TYR A 138 5.49 -3.18 5.45
C TYR A 138 5.04 -4.30 4.50
N PHE A 139 4.23 -5.21 5.01
CA PHE A 139 3.76 -6.40 4.31
C PHE A 139 2.30 -6.25 3.91
N SER A 140 1.90 -6.83 2.80
CA SER A 140 0.47 -7.05 2.57
C SER A 140 -0.10 -7.97 3.65
N ALA A 141 -1.39 -7.87 3.92
CA ALA A 141 -1.97 -8.50 5.10
C ALA A 141 -2.08 -10.02 4.97
N ILE A 142 -2.31 -10.52 3.78
CA ILE A 142 -2.41 -11.95 3.47
C ILE A 142 -1.69 -12.24 2.15
N LEU A 143 -1.15 -13.45 2.01
CA LEU A 143 -0.56 -13.92 0.76
C LEU A 143 -1.67 -14.37 -0.19
N ALA A 144 -2.37 -13.41 -0.79
CA ALA A 144 -3.51 -13.58 -1.68
C ALA A 144 -3.73 -12.31 -2.50
N GLU A 145 -4.74 -12.33 -3.35
CA GLU A 145 -5.15 -11.31 -4.31
C GLU A 145 -5.59 -9.98 -3.67
N THR A 146 -5.93 -9.02 -4.52
CA THR A 146 -6.38 -7.66 -4.24
C THR A 146 -7.51 -7.58 -3.19
N TYR A 147 -8.66 -8.24 -3.43
CA TYR A 147 -9.82 -8.08 -2.54
C TYR A 147 -9.56 -8.61 -1.13
N PRO A 148 -8.99 -9.81 -0.91
CA PRO A 148 -8.59 -10.26 0.41
C PRO A 148 -7.74 -9.23 1.16
N ASN A 149 -6.75 -8.62 0.53
CA ASN A 149 -5.87 -7.63 1.14
C ASN A 149 -6.60 -6.31 1.45
N ARG A 150 -7.44 -5.81 0.55
CA ARG A 150 -8.26 -4.61 0.77
C ARG A 150 -9.28 -4.82 1.89
N PHE A 151 -9.83 -6.02 2.04
CA PHE A 151 -10.67 -6.36 3.20
C PHE A 151 -9.93 -6.16 4.51
N TYR A 152 -8.67 -6.58 4.62
CA TYR A 152 -7.87 -6.33 5.83
C TYR A 152 -7.71 -4.84 6.13
N GLN A 153 -7.57 -3.98 5.12
CA GLN A 153 -7.47 -2.54 5.32
C GLN A 153 -8.76 -1.92 5.86
N HIS A 154 -9.92 -2.52 5.58
CA HIS A 154 -11.21 -2.03 6.06
C HIS A 154 -11.72 -2.76 7.31
N ALA A 155 -11.50 -4.08 7.41
CA ALA A 155 -12.13 -4.97 8.37
C ALA A 155 -11.17 -5.74 9.28
N ALA A 156 -9.85 -5.57 9.12
CA ALA A 156 -8.80 -6.33 9.82
C ALA A 156 -8.91 -7.86 9.66
N GLN A 157 -9.65 -8.31 8.70
CA GLN A 157 -9.84 -9.72 8.31
C GLN A 157 -10.40 -9.79 6.89
N THR A 158 -10.41 -10.98 6.32
CA THR A 158 -11.12 -11.29 5.08
C THR A 158 -12.07 -12.47 5.28
N ASP A 159 -13.08 -12.61 4.44
CA ASP A 159 -13.98 -13.76 4.38
C ASP A 159 -13.70 -14.67 3.17
N ARG A 160 -12.66 -14.35 2.40
CA ARG A 160 -12.29 -15.02 1.14
C ARG A 160 -10.80 -14.96 0.87
N ILE A 161 -10.31 -15.83 -0.01
CA ILE A 161 -8.91 -15.86 -0.46
C ILE A 161 -8.74 -15.57 -1.95
N HIS A 162 -9.87 -15.47 -2.68
CA HIS A 162 -9.94 -15.06 -4.08
C HIS A 162 -10.87 -13.87 -4.24
N ASN A 163 -10.65 -13.09 -5.30
CA ASN A 163 -11.55 -12.01 -5.65
C ASN A 163 -12.94 -12.56 -5.98
N SER A 164 -13.96 -12.00 -5.38
CA SER A 164 -15.35 -12.28 -5.71
C SER A 164 -16.26 -11.13 -5.33
N THR A 165 -17.40 -11.01 -6.01
CA THR A 165 -18.42 -9.99 -5.74
C THR A 165 -19.47 -10.43 -4.72
N ASP A 166 -19.20 -11.48 -3.94
CA ASP A 166 -20.08 -11.88 -2.84
C ASP A 166 -20.15 -10.77 -1.79
N ILE A 167 -21.36 -10.49 -1.30
CA ILE A 167 -21.57 -9.44 -0.31
C ILE A 167 -20.95 -9.83 1.04
N ALA A 168 -20.03 -9.01 1.50
CA ALA A 168 -19.40 -9.16 2.82
C ALA A 168 -20.31 -8.65 3.94
N THR A 169 -20.18 -9.27 5.12
CA THR A 169 -20.94 -8.88 6.32
C THR A 169 -20.07 -8.49 7.50
N MET A 170 -18.77 -8.57 7.34
CA MET A 170 -17.80 -8.25 8.39
C MET A 170 -17.94 -6.80 8.84
N PRO A 171 -17.83 -6.51 10.15
CA PRO A 171 -17.71 -5.14 10.64
C PRO A 171 -16.42 -4.50 10.15
N THR A 172 -16.45 -3.19 9.94
CA THR A 172 -15.31 -2.43 9.41
C THR A 172 -14.91 -1.28 10.32
N ILE A 173 -13.84 -0.62 9.99
CA ILE A 173 -13.42 0.62 10.67
C ILE A 173 -14.48 1.71 10.53
N TRP A 174 -15.26 1.72 9.46
CA TRP A 174 -16.34 2.69 9.25
C TRP A 174 -17.43 2.57 10.31
N ASP A 175 -17.76 1.35 10.73
CA ASP A 175 -18.71 1.12 11.82
C ASP A 175 -18.16 1.65 13.15
N ARG A 176 -16.87 1.40 13.42
CA ARG A 176 -16.20 1.90 14.64
C ARG A 176 -16.18 3.42 14.70
N LEU A 177 -15.90 4.07 13.56
CA LEU A 177 -15.90 5.53 13.45
C LEU A 177 -17.31 6.08 13.70
N GLN A 178 -18.33 5.50 13.07
CA GLN A 178 -19.72 5.88 13.22
C GLN A 178 -20.19 5.74 14.69
N ASP A 179 -19.92 4.60 15.31
CA ASP A 179 -20.27 4.33 16.71
C ASP A 179 -19.65 5.34 17.69
N ALA A 180 -18.45 5.83 17.36
CA ALA A 180 -17.72 6.82 18.17
C ALA A 180 -18.04 8.28 17.78
N GLY A 181 -18.89 8.53 16.80
CA GLY A 181 -19.18 9.87 16.30
C GLY A 181 -17.98 10.55 15.61
N VAL A 182 -17.03 9.76 15.10
CA VAL A 182 -15.86 10.24 14.37
C VAL A 182 -16.18 10.27 12.89
N THR A 183 -15.87 11.38 12.22
CA THR A 183 -16.18 11.52 10.79
C THR A 183 -15.25 10.67 9.93
N GLY A 184 -15.81 9.92 8.99
CA GLY A 184 -15.08 9.13 8.01
C GLY A 184 -15.71 9.25 6.62
N THR A 185 -14.89 9.28 5.59
CA THR A 185 -15.35 9.30 4.19
C THR A 185 -14.45 8.40 3.35
N TYR A 186 -15.08 7.60 2.52
CA TYR A 186 -14.42 6.82 1.50
C TYR A 186 -14.57 7.53 0.15
N TYR A 187 -13.45 7.89 -0.47
CA TYR A 187 -13.40 8.55 -1.77
C TYR A 187 -12.93 7.56 -2.82
N PHE A 188 -13.66 7.43 -3.91
CA PHE A 188 -13.37 6.53 -5.00
C PHE A 188 -13.31 7.28 -6.34
N TYR A 189 -12.47 6.82 -7.25
CA TYR A 189 -12.35 7.44 -8.56
C TYR A 189 -13.50 6.97 -9.49
N ASP A 190 -13.65 5.67 -9.66
CA ASP A 190 -14.66 5.07 -10.57
C ASP A 190 -15.37 3.84 -9.96
N THR A 191 -14.68 3.00 -9.19
CA THR A 191 -15.27 1.79 -8.60
C THR A 191 -15.06 1.77 -7.10
N PRO A 192 -16.15 1.80 -6.29
CA PRO A 192 -16.04 1.79 -4.84
C PRO A 192 -15.83 0.37 -4.29
N PHE A 193 -14.67 0.08 -3.71
CA PHE A 193 -14.41 -1.21 -3.05
C PHE A 193 -15.44 -1.50 -1.94
N THR A 194 -15.91 -0.48 -1.24
CA THR A 194 -16.92 -0.60 -0.19
C THR A 194 -18.28 -1.08 -0.67
N ALA A 195 -18.54 -1.13 -1.99
CA ALA A 195 -19.73 -1.75 -2.56
C ALA A 195 -19.80 -3.27 -2.32
N LEU A 196 -18.69 -3.92 -1.94
CA LEU A 196 -18.71 -5.31 -1.47
C LEU A 196 -19.50 -5.51 -0.16
N TRP A 197 -19.87 -4.46 0.53
CA TRP A 197 -20.87 -4.48 1.61
C TRP A 197 -22.27 -4.03 1.16
N GLY A 198 -22.56 -4.13 -0.13
CA GLY A 198 -23.82 -3.66 -0.71
C GLY A 198 -23.98 -2.14 -0.60
N SER A 199 -25.13 -1.67 -0.10
CA SER A 199 -25.40 -0.25 0.09
C SER A 199 -24.97 0.33 1.45
N ARG A 200 -24.31 -0.48 2.30
CA ARG A 200 -24.04 -0.12 3.71
C ARG A 200 -23.26 1.18 3.88
N TYR A 201 -22.34 1.48 2.99
CA TYR A 201 -21.43 2.62 3.09
C TYR A 201 -21.67 3.70 2.02
N LEU A 202 -22.83 3.70 1.37
CA LEU A 202 -23.18 4.72 0.37
C LEU A 202 -23.08 6.15 0.96
N ASP A 203 -23.63 6.37 2.15
CA ASP A 203 -23.75 7.71 2.75
C ASP A 203 -22.39 8.34 3.12
N ILE A 204 -21.36 7.50 3.31
CA ILE A 204 -20.01 7.98 3.64
C ILE A 204 -19.08 8.02 2.41
N SER A 205 -19.59 7.63 1.24
CA SER A 205 -18.79 7.52 0.03
C SER A 205 -18.99 8.70 -0.91
N LYS A 206 -17.90 9.19 -1.47
CA LYS A 206 -17.91 10.36 -2.37
C LYS A 206 -16.97 10.14 -3.55
N PRO A 207 -17.21 10.79 -4.70
CA PRO A 207 -16.30 10.71 -5.83
C PRO A 207 -14.97 11.43 -5.55
N TYR A 208 -13.88 10.96 -6.16
CA TYR A 208 -12.52 11.51 -6.01
C TYR A 208 -12.40 13.03 -6.19
N PRO A 209 -13.07 13.70 -7.14
CA PRO A 209 -13.02 15.16 -7.23
C PRO A 209 -13.47 15.87 -5.95
N GLN A 210 -14.37 15.25 -5.16
CA GLN A 210 -14.78 15.80 -3.89
C GLN A 210 -13.66 15.71 -2.85
N PHE A 211 -12.83 14.64 -2.87
CA PHE A 211 -11.63 14.60 -2.03
C PHE A 211 -10.71 15.79 -2.27
N LEU A 212 -10.43 16.08 -3.54
CA LEU A 212 -9.58 17.21 -3.91
C LEU A 212 -10.18 18.55 -3.44
N ALA A 213 -11.51 18.69 -3.52
CA ALA A 213 -12.21 19.89 -3.05
C ALA A 213 -12.18 19.99 -1.51
N ASP A 214 -12.48 18.92 -0.80
CA ASP A 214 -12.50 18.86 0.66
C ASP A 214 -11.09 19.13 1.24
N ALA A 215 -10.04 18.57 0.65
CA ALA A 215 -8.66 18.80 1.06
C ALA A 215 -8.25 20.27 0.91
N ARG A 216 -8.53 20.88 -0.25
CA ARG A 216 -8.22 22.30 -0.53
C ARG A 216 -9.03 23.25 0.34
N ALA A 217 -10.26 22.89 0.68
CA ALA A 217 -11.12 23.70 1.53
C ALA A 217 -10.82 23.56 3.04
N GLY A 218 -10.01 22.55 3.45
CA GLY A 218 -9.77 22.22 4.85
C GLY A 218 -10.97 21.58 5.52
N THR A 219 -11.77 20.83 4.76
CA THR A 219 -12.99 20.15 5.24
C THR A 219 -12.89 18.64 5.18
N LEU A 220 -11.67 18.10 5.12
CA LEU A 220 -11.44 16.65 5.22
C LEU A 220 -12.06 16.11 6.51
N PRO A 221 -12.66 14.91 6.49
CA PRO A 221 -13.08 14.23 7.70
C PRO A 221 -11.86 13.77 8.53
N SER A 222 -12.13 13.23 9.71
CA SER A 222 -11.08 12.65 10.56
C SER A 222 -10.35 11.50 9.88
N VAL A 223 -11.08 10.65 9.15
CA VAL A 223 -10.51 9.54 8.36
C VAL A 223 -11.00 9.60 6.93
N SER A 224 -10.07 9.57 5.99
CA SER A 224 -10.32 9.53 4.55
C SER A 224 -9.60 8.33 3.94
N PHE A 225 -10.31 7.44 3.24
CA PHE A 225 -9.67 6.50 2.36
C PHE A 225 -9.92 6.96 0.93
N VAL A 226 -8.88 6.86 0.09
CA VAL A 226 -8.90 7.43 -1.28
C VAL A 226 -8.37 6.38 -2.23
N ASP A 227 -9.21 5.90 -3.12
CA ASP A 227 -8.85 4.92 -4.12
C ASP A 227 -8.61 5.56 -5.51
N PRO A 228 -7.63 5.04 -6.27
CA PRO A 228 -7.32 5.48 -7.63
C PRO A 228 -8.39 5.06 -8.64
N LYS A 229 -8.13 5.34 -9.92
CA LYS A 229 -8.91 4.79 -11.02
C LYS A 229 -8.54 3.32 -11.22
N PHE A 230 -9.51 2.42 -11.10
CA PHE A 230 -9.33 0.97 -11.26
C PHE A 230 -9.81 0.46 -12.63
N LEU A 231 -10.93 0.99 -13.14
CA LEU A 231 -11.50 0.48 -14.38
C LEU A 231 -10.50 0.54 -15.54
N ASP A 232 -10.56 -0.49 -16.36
CA ASP A 232 -9.71 -0.69 -17.54
C ASP A 232 -8.23 -1.03 -17.19
N GLU A 233 -7.96 -1.62 -16.00
CA GLU A 233 -6.62 -2.09 -15.64
C GLU A 233 -6.11 -3.14 -16.64
N GLY A 234 -6.90 -4.16 -16.97
CA GLY A 234 -6.55 -5.19 -17.97
C GLY A 234 -6.30 -4.63 -19.38
N THR A 235 -6.73 -3.40 -19.67
CA THR A 235 -6.39 -2.67 -20.89
C THR A 235 -5.29 -1.64 -20.71
N GLY A 236 -4.83 -1.41 -19.47
CA GLY A 236 -3.70 -0.53 -19.17
C GLY A 236 -4.03 0.95 -19.01
N SER A 237 -5.30 1.34 -18.91
CA SER A 237 -5.69 2.75 -18.78
C SER A 237 -6.14 3.16 -17.38
N SER A 238 -5.97 2.30 -16.38
CA SER A 238 -6.15 2.62 -14.96
C SER A 238 -5.03 3.54 -14.41
N ALA A 239 -5.12 3.92 -13.16
CA ALA A 239 -4.12 4.78 -12.49
C ALA A 239 -3.75 4.24 -11.09
N ASP A 240 -3.90 2.94 -10.90
CA ASP A 240 -3.70 2.20 -9.66
C ASP A 240 -2.31 1.56 -9.52
N ASP A 241 -1.54 1.52 -10.61
CA ASP A 241 -0.26 0.84 -10.78
C ASP A 241 -0.37 -0.68 -11.04
N HIS A 242 -1.59 -1.26 -11.13
CA HIS A 242 -1.75 -2.67 -11.52
C HIS A 242 -1.00 -2.96 -12.84
N PRO A 243 -0.29 -4.10 -13.03
CA PRO A 243 0.12 -4.53 -14.38
C PRO A 243 -1.16 -4.72 -15.24
N HIS A 244 -1.18 -4.12 -16.31
CA HIS A 244 -0.65 -3.37 -17.34
C HIS A 244 -0.96 -1.85 -17.30
N ALA A 245 -1.36 -1.29 -16.17
CA ALA A 245 -1.47 0.16 -16.04
C ALA A 245 -0.11 0.81 -16.29
N ASP A 246 -0.13 1.96 -16.94
CA ASP A 246 1.08 2.77 -17.07
C ASP A 246 1.37 3.43 -15.71
N ILE A 247 2.47 3.04 -15.07
CA ILE A 247 2.84 3.53 -13.73
C ILE A 247 2.97 5.05 -13.65
N ARG A 248 3.17 5.75 -14.79
CA ARG A 248 3.21 7.21 -14.81
C ARG A 248 1.84 7.81 -14.48
N ALA A 249 0.73 7.10 -14.76
CA ALA A 249 -0.62 7.51 -14.37
C ALA A 249 -0.79 7.43 -12.84
N GLY A 250 -0.33 6.35 -12.21
CA GLY A 250 -0.34 6.21 -10.75
C GLY A 250 0.56 7.24 -10.06
N GLN A 251 1.76 7.50 -10.60
CA GLN A 251 2.64 8.54 -10.07
C GLN A 251 1.99 9.93 -10.13
N TYR A 252 1.25 10.24 -11.20
CA TYR A 252 0.52 11.49 -11.30
C TYR A 252 -0.69 11.56 -10.35
N PHE A 253 -1.43 10.47 -10.19
CA PHE A 253 -2.51 10.40 -9.20
C PHE A 253 -1.99 10.65 -7.78
N LEU A 254 -0.89 10.00 -7.40
CA LEU A 254 -0.26 10.18 -6.08
C LEU A 254 0.20 11.63 -5.85
N ASP A 255 0.76 12.29 -6.87
CA ASP A 255 1.14 13.69 -6.79
C ASP A 255 -0.07 14.61 -6.60
N GLN A 256 -1.19 14.33 -7.27
CA GLN A 256 -2.43 15.09 -7.08
C GLN A 256 -2.98 14.97 -5.64
N VAL A 257 -2.97 13.76 -5.07
CA VAL A 257 -3.37 13.53 -3.67
C VAL A 257 -2.42 14.25 -2.72
N TYR A 258 -1.11 14.08 -2.92
CA TYR A 258 -0.07 14.73 -2.14
C TYR A 258 -0.20 16.26 -2.17
N ASP A 259 -0.35 16.84 -3.35
CA ASP A 259 -0.51 18.29 -3.50
C ASP A 259 -1.78 18.82 -2.83
N ALA A 260 -2.91 18.10 -2.99
CA ALA A 260 -4.17 18.49 -2.38
C ALA A 260 -4.09 18.50 -0.85
N VAL A 261 -3.50 17.46 -0.25
CA VAL A 261 -3.34 17.33 1.21
C VAL A 261 -2.35 18.38 1.75
N THR A 262 -1.17 18.48 1.13
CA THR A 262 -0.07 19.30 1.65
C THR A 262 -0.24 20.79 1.37
N SER A 263 -1.12 21.18 0.44
CA SER A 263 -1.50 22.57 0.17
C SER A 263 -2.76 22.99 0.94
N GLY A 264 -3.49 22.04 1.52
CA GLY A 264 -4.73 22.32 2.25
C GLY A 264 -4.49 22.94 3.63
N PRO A 265 -5.48 23.68 4.17
CA PRO A 265 -5.37 24.34 5.47
C PRO A 265 -5.20 23.36 6.65
N GLY A 266 -5.56 22.08 6.48
CA GLY A 266 -5.43 21.03 7.51
C GLY A 266 -4.07 20.32 7.49
N TRP A 267 -3.11 20.76 6.67
CA TRP A 267 -1.83 20.07 6.51
C TRP A 267 -1.09 19.88 7.83
N ASP A 268 -1.06 20.89 8.68
CA ASP A 268 -0.35 20.87 9.97
C ASP A 268 -0.80 19.76 10.94
N LYS A 269 -1.95 19.12 10.67
CA LYS A 269 -2.60 18.11 11.50
C LYS A 269 -2.91 16.81 10.74
N THR A 270 -2.35 16.64 9.55
CA THR A 270 -2.67 15.52 8.66
C THR A 270 -1.55 14.49 8.62
N VAL A 271 -1.93 13.22 8.61
CA VAL A 271 -1.07 12.09 8.24
C VAL A 271 -1.63 11.48 6.96
N LEU A 272 -0.83 11.50 5.88
CA LEU A 272 -1.10 10.79 4.65
C LEU A 272 -0.26 9.50 4.63
N VAL A 273 -0.93 8.37 4.44
CA VAL A 273 -0.32 7.05 4.25
C VAL A 273 -0.61 6.61 2.81
N VAL A 274 0.44 6.28 2.07
CA VAL A 274 0.32 5.67 0.74
C VAL A 274 0.88 4.26 0.86
N ASN A 275 0.06 3.26 0.62
CA ASN A 275 0.46 1.86 0.59
C ASN A 275 -0.08 1.17 -0.67
N TYR A 276 0.27 -0.09 -0.83
CA TYR A 276 -0.21 -0.99 -1.90
C TYR A 276 -0.90 -2.17 -1.24
N ASP A 277 -1.90 -2.71 -1.90
CA ASP A 277 -2.71 -3.80 -1.37
C ASP A 277 -1.92 -5.11 -1.30
N GLU A 278 -1.22 -5.48 -2.38
CA GLU A 278 -0.41 -6.69 -2.43
C GLU A 278 0.75 -6.55 -3.43
N TRP A 279 1.53 -7.62 -3.67
CA TRP A 279 2.83 -7.57 -4.35
C TRP A 279 2.76 -7.69 -5.89
N GLY A 280 1.60 -8.02 -6.47
CA GLY A 280 1.38 -8.14 -7.92
C GLY A 280 2.20 -9.23 -8.60
N GLY A 281 2.54 -10.32 -7.92
CA GLY A 281 3.41 -11.36 -8.47
C GLY A 281 4.87 -10.93 -8.70
N PHE A 282 5.22 -9.68 -8.33
CA PHE A 282 6.59 -9.18 -8.46
C PHE A 282 7.47 -9.64 -7.30
N TYR A 283 8.72 -9.95 -7.63
CA TYR A 283 9.67 -10.46 -6.66
C TYR A 283 9.91 -9.55 -5.47
N ASP A 284 10.10 -10.16 -4.32
CA ASP A 284 10.65 -9.57 -3.11
C ASP A 284 11.56 -10.59 -2.41
N HIS A 285 12.74 -10.15 -1.95
CA HIS A 285 13.71 -11.08 -1.37
C HIS A 285 13.47 -11.36 0.12
N VAL A 286 12.48 -10.72 0.73
CA VAL A 286 12.16 -10.86 2.16
C VAL A 286 10.95 -11.75 2.35
N ALA A 287 11.16 -12.88 3.01
CA ALA A 287 10.07 -13.80 3.32
C ALA A 287 9.01 -13.14 4.23
N PRO A 288 7.73 -13.29 3.91
CA PRO A 288 6.63 -12.89 4.77
C PRO A 288 6.68 -13.55 6.15
N THR A 289 6.13 -12.86 7.14
CA THR A 289 6.00 -13.36 8.51
C THR A 289 4.54 -13.59 8.88
N THR A 290 4.28 -14.43 9.87
CA THR A 290 2.93 -14.67 10.37
C THR A 290 2.48 -13.60 11.36
N ALA A 291 1.15 -13.42 11.48
CA ALA A 291 0.49 -12.62 12.51
C ALA A 291 -0.68 -13.39 13.11
N PRO A 292 -1.15 -13.03 14.32
CA PRO A 292 -2.44 -13.48 14.81
C PRO A 292 -3.55 -13.10 13.83
N ASP A 293 -4.56 -13.95 13.70
CA ASP A 293 -5.65 -13.70 12.76
C ASP A 293 -6.98 -14.25 13.30
N ALA A 294 -8.10 -13.70 12.81
CA ALA A 294 -9.44 -14.26 13.05
C ALA A 294 -9.57 -15.67 12.44
N HIS A 295 -8.85 -15.90 11.35
CA HIS A 295 -8.68 -17.17 10.65
C HIS A 295 -7.21 -17.58 10.74
N PRO A 296 -6.80 -18.38 11.75
CA PRO A 296 -5.38 -18.71 11.99
C PRO A 296 -4.65 -19.30 10.77
N GLU A 297 -5.36 -19.99 9.88
CA GLU A 297 -4.85 -20.54 8.64
C GLU A 297 -4.45 -19.46 7.61
N TRP A 298 -4.93 -18.24 7.75
CA TRP A 298 -4.64 -17.10 6.90
C TRP A 298 -3.65 -16.09 7.54
N GLY A 299 -3.07 -16.48 8.67
CA GLY A 299 -2.13 -15.63 9.40
C GLY A 299 -0.79 -15.35 8.71
N LEU A 300 -0.46 -16.03 7.59
CA LEU A 300 0.72 -15.71 6.80
C LEU A 300 0.46 -14.41 6.01
N ARG A 301 1.27 -13.37 6.30
CA ARG A 301 1.25 -12.12 5.51
C ARG A 301 1.65 -12.40 4.08
N GLY A 302 1.32 -11.51 3.15
CA GLY A 302 1.90 -11.48 1.82
C GLY A 302 3.29 -10.84 1.79
N PHE A 303 3.86 -10.66 0.62
CA PHE A 303 5.17 -10.02 0.46
C PHE A 303 5.11 -8.53 0.83
N ARG A 304 6.30 -7.93 0.95
CA ARG A 304 6.41 -6.51 1.26
C ARG A 304 5.88 -5.67 0.10
N VAL A 305 5.18 -4.61 0.47
CA VAL A 305 4.67 -3.61 -0.47
C VAL A 305 5.19 -2.22 -0.09
N PRO A 306 5.25 -1.25 -1.01
CA PRO A 306 5.61 0.11 -0.69
C PRO A 306 4.67 0.71 0.37
N CYS A 307 5.26 1.41 1.36
CA CYS A 307 4.49 2.21 2.31
C CYS A 307 5.24 3.49 2.62
N LEU A 308 4.61 4.62 2.29
CA LEU A 308 5.12 5.98 2.50
C LEU A 308 4.22 6.71 3.50
N VAL A 309 4.82 7.34 4.50
CA VAL A 309 4.12 8.15 5.50
C VAL A 309 4.56 9.60 5.38
N VAL A 310 3.60 10.46 5.04
CA VAL A 310 3.77 11.90 4.78
C VAL A 310 3.01 12.68 5.86
N SER A 311 3.70 13.49 6.63
CA SER A 311 3.11 14.29 7.71
C SER A 311 4.11 15.36 8.17
N PRO A 312 3.67 16.48 8.73
CA PRO A 312 4.56 17.36 9.49
C PRO A 312 5.25 16.67 10.66
N LEU A 313 4.68 15.57 11.15
CA LEU A 313 5.24 14.73 12.21
C LEU A 313 6.13 13.59 11.68
N ALA A 314 6.20 13.36 10.36
CA ALA A 314 7.03 12.32 9.79
C ALA A 314 8.51 12.66 9.92
N ARG A 315 9.33 11.64 10.21
CA ARG A 315 10.79 11.79 10.16
C ARG A 315 11.22 11.90 8.69
N ARG A 316 12.00 12.94 8.38
CA ARG A 316 12.47 13.19 7.03
C ARG A 316 13.56 12.21 6.62
N GLY A 317 13.48 11.70 5.38
CA GLY A 317 14.45 10.77 4.82
C GLY A 317 14.69 9.53 5.69
N HIS A 318 13.64 9.08 6.37
CA HIS A 318 13.74 7.98 7.34
C HIS A 318 13.20 6.68 6.78
N VAL A 319 13.90 5.59 7.09
CA VAL A 319 13.43 4.23 6.80
C VAL A 319 13.11 3.53 8.11
N ALA A 320 11.81 3.31 8.37
CA ALA A 320 11.31 2.56 9.51
C ALA A 320 11.51 1.06 9.28
N LYS A 321 12.05 0.36 10.31
CA LYS A 321 12.52 -1.04 10.21
C LYS A 321 11.61 -2.06 10.87
N ASP A 322 10.61 -1.61 11.59
CA ASP A 322 9.68 -2.49 12.27
C ASP A 322 8.68 -3.11 11.28
N VAL A 323 8.09 -4.23 11.69
CA VAL A 323 7.11 -4.95 10.88
C VAL A 323 5.75 -4.29 11.00
N TYR A 324 5.18 -3.91 9.86
CA TYR A 324 3.85 -3.35 9.70
C TYR A 324 3.07 -4.13 8.63
N ASP A 325 1.75 -3.97 8.63
CA ASP A 325 0.86 -4.40 7.57
C ASP A 325 -0.38 -3.49 7.51
N HIS A 326 -1.37 -3.80 6.68
CA HIS A 326 -2.58 -2.98 6.50
C HIS A 326 -3.29 -2.70 7.82
N THR A 327 -3.28 -3.65 8.75
CA THR A 327 -3.91 -3.47 10.06
C THR A 327 -3.14 -2.54 11.00
N SER A 328 -1.89 -2.20 10.67
CA SER A 328 -1.11 -1.17 11.37
C SER A 328 -1.67 0.23 11.15
N VAL A 329 -2.30 0.47 9.99
CA VAL A 329 -3.05 1.69 9.68
C VAL A 329 -4.31 1.77 10.54
N LEU A 330 -5.06 0.66 10.61
CA LEU A 330 -6.24 0.57 11.48
C LEU A 330 -5.86 0.80 12.94
N LYS A 331 -4.76 0.18 13.40
CA LYS A 331 -4.24 0.38 14.76
C LYS A 331 -3.91 1.84 15.07
N MET A 332 -3.41 2.60 14.10
CA MET A 332 -3.18 4.05 14.25
C MET A 332 -4.50 4.81 14.39
N ILE A 333 -5.50 4.48 13.57
CA ILE A 333 -6.83 5.09 13.61
C ILE A 333 -7.51 4.75 14.94
N GLU A 334 -7.52 3.50 15.36
CA GLU A 334 -8.07 3.03 16.63
C GLU A 334 -7.43 3.74 17.83
N TRP A 335 -6.12 3.81 17.87
CA TRP A 335 -5.40 4.53 18.91
C TRP A 335 -5.78 6.00 18.94
N ARG A 336 -5.81 6.65 17.76
CA ARG A 336 -6.05 8.10 17.70
C ARG A 336 -7.43 8.50 18.24
N TRP A 337 -8.45 7.72 17.99
CA TRP A 337 -9.83 8.02 18.39
C TRP A 337 -10.37 7.11 19.50
N GLY A 338 -9.54 6.27 20.10
CA GLY A 338 -9.94 5.40 21.22
C GLY A 338 -10.95 4.33 20.81
N LEU A 339 -10.85 3.81 19.58
CA LEU A 339 -11.75 2.80 19.04
C LEU A 339 -11.32 1.40 19.49
N PRO A 340 -12.28 0.48 19.74
CA PRO A 340 -11.94 -0.91 20.00
C PRO A 340 -11.45 -1.59 18.70
N ALA A 341 -10.51 -2.50 18.84
CA ALA A 341 -10.05 -3.32 17.73
C ALA A 341 -11.19 -4.12 17.08
N LEU A 342 -11.04 -4.42 15.79
CA LEU A 342 -12.02 -5.19 15.01
C LEU A 342 -11.81 -6.69 15.24
N THR A 343 -10.56 -7.14 15.28
CA THR A 343 -10.17 -8.56 15.31
C THR A 343 -8.89 -8.78 16.13
N PRO A 344 -8.45 -10.03 16.35
CA PRO A 344 -7.13 -10.30 16.92
C PRO A 344 -5.98 -9.74 16.06
N ARG A 345 -6.18 -9.52 14.75
CA ARG A 345 -5.14 -9.08 13.82
C ARG A 345 -4.71 -7.64 14.11
N ASP A 346 -5.63 -6.69 14.09
CA ASP A 346 -5.35 -5.29 14.39
C ASP A 346 -5.10 -5.05 15.88
N ALA A 347 -5.71 -5.84 16.77
CA ALA A 347 -5.38 -5.82 18.19
C ALA A 347 -3.89 -6.07 18.45
N ALA A 348 -3.29 -7.02 17.72
CA ALA A 348 -1.88 -7.40 17.82
C ALA A 348 -0.95 -6.59 16.90
N ALA A 349 -1.49 -5.81 15.97
CA ALA A 349 -0.70 -5.04 15.03
C ALA A 349 0.12 -3.97 15.72
N ARG A 350 1.30 -3.70 15.16
CA ARG A 350 2.09 -2.54 15.54
C ARG A 350 1.42 -1.26 15.07
N ASN A 351 1.39 -0.25 15.91
CA ASN A 351 0.74 1.02 15.58
C ASN A 351 1.60 1.83 14.58
N LEU A 352 1.07 2.16 13.42
CA LEU A 352 1.82 2.91 12.41
C LEU A 352 2.22 4.31 12.90
N ALA A 353 1.51 4.90 13.86
CA ALA A 353 1.91 6.18 14.46
C ALA A 353 3.33 6.15 15.10
N GLU A 354 3.89 4.98 15.38
CA GLU A 354 5.25 4.85 15.92
C GLU A 354 6.35 5.33 14.97
N VAL A 355 6.06 5.47 13.68
CA VAL A 355 7.02 6.05 12.71
C VAL A 355 7.10 7.58 12.79
N LEU A 356 6.15 8.23 13.46
CA LEU A 356 6.08 9.68 13.62
C LEU A 356 6.99 10.16 14.76
N ASP A 357 7.39 11.40 14.70
CA ASP A 357 8.17 12.09 15.75
C ASP A 357 7.29 13.08 16.51
N PHE A 358 6.80 12.65 17.66
CA PHE A 358 6.00 13.50 18.56
C PHE A 358 6.85 14.29 19.56
N ALA A 359 8.18 14.12 19.55
CA ALA A 359 9.07 14.81 20.46
C ALA A 359 9.59 16.13 19.88
N SER A 360 9.65 16.24 18.57
CA SER A 360 10.08 17.42 17.84
C SER A 360 8.89 18.30 17.45
N ALA A 361 9.16 19.58 17.15
CA ALA A 361 8.16 20.44 16.53
C ALA A 361 7.82 19.93 15.11
N PRO A 362 6.55 20.00 14.69
CA PRO A 362 6.15 19.62 13.33
C PRO A 362 6.91 20.39 12.27
N ASP A 363 7.41 19.71 11.24
CA ASP A 363 8.06 20.32 10.08
C ASP A 363 7.01 20.56 8.98
N LEU A 364 6.60 21.82 8.86
CA LEU A 364 5.58 22.22 7.88
C LEU A 364 6.14 22.42 6.45
N HIS A 365 7.44 22.28 6.26
CA HIS A 365 8.02 22.37 4.92
C HIS A 365 7.53 21.24 4.02
N VAL A 366 7.09 21.57 2.82
CA VAL A 366 6.54 20.64 1.84
C VAL A 366 7.43 20.65 0.58
N PRO A 367 8.21 19.58 0.33
CA PRO A 367 8.87 19.41 -0.96
C PRO A 367 7.85 19.40 -2.10
N ARG A 368 8.20 20.00 -3.24
CA ARG A 368 7.38 19.96 -4.45
C ARG A 368 8.05 19.08 -5.50
N TYR A 369 7.27 18.23 -6.13
CA TYR A 369 7.76 17.29 -7.12
C TYR A 369 7.30 17.72 -8.51
N ALA A 370 8.15 17.51 -9.51
CA ALA A 370 7.84 17.81 -10.90
C ALA A 370 7.32 16.54 -11.57
N VAL A 371 6.11 16.13 -11.20
CA VAL A 371 5.44 14.96 -11.81
C VAL A 371 4.65 15.44 -13.01
N PRO A 372 4.98 14.98 -14.23
CA PRO A 372 4.22 15.38 -15.42
C PRO A 372 2.79 14.85 -15.37
N PRO A 373 1.78 15.65 -15.75
CA PRO A 373 0.44 15.14 -15.97
C PRO A 373 0.46 13.99 -16.96
N PHE A 374 -0.17 12.89 -16.59
CA PHE A 374 -0.23 11.69 -17.40
C PHE A 374 -1.60 11.01 -17.29
N VAL A 375 -2.08 10.52 -18.41
CA VAL A 375 -3.27 9.68 -18.50
C VAL A 375 -2.84 8.39 -19.18
N GLY A 376 -3.13 7.25 -18.56
CA GLY A 376 -2.81 5.95 -19.11
C GLY A 376 -3.43 5.74 -20.52
N ALA A 377 -2.73 5.04 -21.36
CA ALA A 377 -3.20 4.65 -22.68
C ALA A 377 -3.46 3.13 -22.69
N PRO A 378 -4.50 2.68 -23.40
CA PRO A 378 -4.77 1.24 -23.50
C PRO A 378 -3.58 0.50 -24.12
N CYS A 379 -3.31 -0.69 -23.62
CA CYS A 379 -2.44 -1.66 -24.28
C CYS A 379 -2.95 -1.96 -25.69
N PRO A 380 -2.07 -2.22 -26.68
CA PRO A 380 -2.50 -2.82 -27.94
C PRO A 380 -3.27 -4.12 -27.64
N PRO A 381 -4.32 -4.48 -28.38
CA PRO A 381 -5.08 -5.69 -28.12
C PRO A 381 -4.19 -6.91 -28.20
N ALA A 382 -3.73 -7.40 -27.06
CA ALA A 382 -3.17 -8.73 -26.88
C ALA A 382 -4.35 -9.64 -26.56
N GLY A 383 -4.41 -10.83 -27.15
CA GLY A 383 -5.59 -11.67 -27.21
C GLY A 383 -6.04 -12.36 -25.92
N THR A 384 -5.77 -11.83 -24.75
CA THR A 384 -6.29 -12.30 -23.47
C THR A 384 -6.72 -11.08 -22.65
N ALA A 385 -8.02 -10.75 -22.68
CA ALA A 385 -8.59 -9.91 -21.64
C ALA A 385 -8.68 -10.79 -20.38
N ASP A 386 -7.88 -10.50 -19.38
CA ASP A 386 -8.08 -11.04 -18.05
C ASP A 386 -9.45 -10.56 -17.52
N PHE A 387 -10.03 -11.35 -16.60
CA PHE A 387 -11.30 -11.02 -15.99
C PHE A 387 -11.15 -9.72 -15.20
N GLU A 388 -11.82 -8.66 -15.63
CA GLU A 388 -11.81 -7.40 -14.89
C GLU A 388 -12.70 -7.49 -13.64
N ASP A 389 -12.12 -7.83 -12.52
CA ASP A 389 -12.80 -7.91 -11.23
C ASP A 389 -13.43 -6.56 -10.85
N TRP A 390 -12.77 -5.46 -11.16
CA TRP A 390 -13.29 -4.12 -10.92
C TRP A 390 -14.53 -3.78 -11.74
N ARG A 391 -14.66 -4.30 -12.96
CA ARG A 391 -15.89 -4.12 -13.74
C ARG A 391 -17.06 -4.88 -13.14
N ALA A 392 -16.83 -6.11 -12.70
CA ALA A 392 -17.84 -6.88 -11.98
C ALA A 392 -18.27 -6.19 -10.68
N LEU A 393 -17.34 -5.56 -9.98
CA LEU A 393 -17.64 -4.75 -8.79
C LEU A 393 -18.39 -3.45 -9.13
N ALA A 394 -18.08 -2.78 -10.24
CA ALA A 394 -18.81 -1.61 -10.69
C ALA A 394 -20.28 -1.96 -11.02
N ASP A 395 -20.51 -3.10 -11.65
CA ASP A 395 -21.85 -3.62 -11.93
C ASP A 395 -22.60 -3.93 -10.63
N LEU A 396 -21.95 -4.57 -9.66
CA LEU A 396 -22.50 -4.81 -8.33
C LEU A 396 -22.84 -3.48 -7.62
N ALA A 397 -21.93 -2.51 -7.64
CA ALA A 397 -22.15 -1.20 -7.05
C ALA A 397 -23.39 -0.52 -7.64
N THR A 398 -23.52 -0.51 -8.97
CA THR A 398 -24.67 0.04 -9.66
C THR A 398 -25.97 -0.66 -9.24
N ALA A 399 -25.95 -1.98 -9.12
CA ALA A 399 -27.11 -2.78 -8.67
C ALA A 399 -27.53 -2.45 -7.23
N HIS A 400 -26.61 -1.97 -6.40
CA HIS A 400 -26.84 -1.57 -5.00
C HIS A 400 -27.03 -0.05 -4.83
N GLY A 401 -27.23 0.71 -5.92
CA GLY A 401 -27.62 2.12 -5.88
C GLY A 401 -26.48 3.12 -5.82
N TRP A 402 -25.24 2.67 -6.10
CA TRP A 402 -24.11 3.58 -6.25
C TRP A 402 -24.20 4.37 -7.55
N SER A 403 -23.81 5.64 -7.52
CA SER A 403 -23.61 6.48 -8.70
C SER A 403 -22.13 6.54 -9.01
N LEU A 404 -21.74 5.85 -10.07
CA LEU A 404 -20.35 5.79 -10.55
C LEU A 404 -20.05 6.91 -11.55
#